data_3e0b9afafcd7be3490f8994c4ff22b73
#
_entry.id   3e0b9afafcd7be3490f8994c4ff22b73
#
_cell.length_a   1.000
_cell.length_b   1.000
_cell.length_c   1.000
_cell.angle_alpha   90.00
_cell.angle_beta   90.00
_cell.angle_gamma   90.00
#
_symmetry.space_group_name_H-M   'P 1'
#
loop_
_entity.id
_entity.type
_entity.pdbx_description
1 polymer ?
#
loop_
_entity_poly.entity_id
_entity_poly.type
_entity_poly.pdbx_seq_one_letter_code
_entity_poly.pdbx_strand_id
1 'polypeptide(L)'
;MASTSADESCVLVIFGASGDLTRRKLVPALWSMFQGRVLPEPFAVVGVGRTRMDNEQFRILMREAITDFARVQPPSSRVWDRFAQALFYYAGDPADAAIYPGLDAHVRAVERERGTGGNRLFYASTPPSLYPHLVARLGEAGLNRPPEGSQGWVRIVIEKPFGRDLASSRALNQVVSSAWSEDQVYRIDHYLGKETVQNILVFRWANG
;
A
#
# COMPACT_ATOMS: atom_id res chain seq x y z
N MET A 1 -26.91 12.48 3.03
CA MET A 1 -26.34 11.58 2.02
C MET A 1 -24.96 11.24 2.52
N ALA A 2 -24.71 9.99 2.91
CA ALA A 2 -23.38 9.56 3.32
C ALA A 2 -22.46 9.68 2.10
N SER A 3 -21.38 10.46 2.22
CA SER A 3 -20.29 10.51 1.25
C SER A 3 -19.81 9.09 1.06
N THR A 4 -19.86 8.57 -0.15
CA THR A 4 -19.30 7.26 -0.46
C THR A 4 -17.80 7.34 -0.23
N SER A 5 -17.25 6.44 0.54
CA SER A 5 -15.84 6.38 0.98
C SER A 5 -14.79 6.34 -0.16
N ALA A 6 -15.23 6.44 -1.40
CA ALA A 6 -14.41 6.54 -2.62
C ALA A 6 -13.60 7.84 -2.72
N ASP A 7 -14.05 8.90 -2.05
CA ASP A 7 -13.47 10.25 -2.17
C ASP A 7 -12.37 10.53 -1.13
N GLU A 8 -12.05 9.59 -0.26
CA GLU A 8 -11.05 9.82 0.78
C GLU A 8 -9.64 9.69 0.22
N SER A 9 -8.96 10.83 0.09
CA SER A 9 -7.53 10.89 -0.25
C SER A 9 -6.68 10.04 0.71
N CYS A 10 -5.64 9.34 0.21
CA CYS A 10 -4.78 8.52 1.06
C CYS A 10 -3.37 8.32 0.50
N VAL A 11 -2.46 7.91 1.37
CA VAL A 11 -1.15 7.35 1.00
C VAL A 11 -1.22 5.84 1.04
N LEU A 12 -0.91 5.18 -0.08
CA LEU A 12 -0.71 3.74 -0.16
C LEU A 12 0.78 3.43 0.02
N VAL A 13 1.13 2.76 1.11
CA VAL A 13 2.50 2.33 1.41
C VAL A 13 2.65 0.85 1.04
N ILE A 14 3.47 0.53 0.03
CA ILE A 14 3.65 -0.84 -0.47
C ILE A 14 4.98 -1.38 0.00
N PHE A 15 4.99 -2.36 0.89
CA PHE A 15 6.18 -3.11 1.25
C PHE A 15 6.47 -4.18 0.21
N GLY A 16 7.73 -4.28 -0.23
CA GLY A 16 8.11 -5.14 -1.35
C GLY A 16 7.87 -4.48 -2.72
N ALA A 17 8.03 -3.16 -2.78
CA ALA A 17 7.69 -2.35 -3.94
C ALA A 17 8.48 -2.67 -5.22
N SER A 18 9.68 -3.21 -5.12
CA SER A 18 10.47 -3.68 -6.28
C SER A 18 10.19 -5.15 -6.64
N GLY A 19 9.32 -5.83 -5.89
CA GLY A 19 8.99 -7.24 -6.07
C GLY A 19 8.06 -7.53 -7.24
N ASP A 20 7.96 -8.82 -7.57
CA ASP A 20 7.22 -9.32 -8.73
C ASP A 20 5.71 -8.99 -8.65
N LEU A 21 5.09 -9.15 -7.46
CA LEU A 21 3.68 -8.85 -7.27
C LEU A 21 3.35 -7.37 -7.51
N THR A 22 4.17 -6.47 -6.97
CA THR A 22 4.00 -5.03 -7.17
C THR A 22 4.13 -4.67 -8.64
N ARG A 23 5.17 -5.15 -9.31
CA ARG A 23 5.43 -4.88 -10.73
C ARG A 23 4.36 -5.46 -11.65
N ARG A 24 3.97 -6.73 -11.44
CA ARG A 24 3.08 -7.45 -12.37
C ARG A 24 1.60 -7.23 -12.12
N LYS A 25 1.21 -6.81 -10.92
CA LYS A 25 -0.19 -6.72 -10.52
C LYS A 25 -0.57 -5.37 -9.93
N LEU A 26 0.08 -4.94 -8.83
CA LEU A 26 -0.39 -3.78 -8.10
C LEU A 26 -0.25 -2.48 -8.91
N VAL A 27 0.93 -2.20 -9.45
CA VAL A 27 1.15 -0.96 -10.20
C VAL A 27 0.37 -0.91 -11.51
N PRO A 28 0.30 -1.98 -12.33
CA PRO A 28 -0.58 -2.01 -13.50
C PRO A 28 -2.06 -1.79 -13.15
N ALA A 29 -2.51 -2.29 -12.00
CA ALA A 29 -3.87 -2.09 -11.58
C ALA A 29 -4.12 -0.66 -11.08
N LEU A 30 -3.20 -0.10 -10.27
CA LEU A 30 -3.26 1.32 -9.85
C LEU A 30 -3.26 2.25 -11.06
N TRP A 31 -2.47 1.91 -12.08
CA TRP A 31 -2.48 2.63 -13.36
C TRP A 31 -3.84 2.59 -14.04
N SER A 32 -4.46 1.40 -14.15
CA SER A 32 -5.79 1.25 -14.75
C SER A 32 -6.86 2.04 -13.99
N MET A 33 -6.77 2.03 -12.65
CA MET A 33 -7.66 2.80 -11.78
C MET A 33 -7.46 4.31 -11.94
N PHE A 34 -6.21 4.75 -12.06
CA PHE A 34 -5.89 6.16 -12.32
C PHE A 34 -6.49 6.65 -13.64
N GLN A 35 -6.33 5.86 -14.72
CA GLN A 35 -6.94 6.17 -16.00
C GLN A 35 -8.47 6.18 -15.95
N GLY A 36 -9.05 5.23 -15.21
CA GLY A 36 -10.50 5.13 -14.99
C GLY A 36 -11.05 6.19 -14.04
N ARG A 37 -10.21 7.07 -13.46
CA ARG A 37 -10.57 8.06 -12.44
C ARG A 37 -11.26 7.44 -11.22
N VAL A 38 -10.82 6.22 -10.85
CA VAL A 38 -11.35 5.47 -9.71
C VAL A 38 -10.50 5.68 -8.45
N LEU A 39 -9.23 6.09 -8.61
CA LEU A 39 -8.40 6.45 -7.46
C LEU A 39 -8.91 7.75 -6.83
N PRO A 40 -8.89 7.83 -5.48
CA PRO A 40 -9.19 9.09 -4.81
C PRO A 40 -8.16 10.17 -5.23
N GLU A 41 -8.56 11.41 -5.28
CA GLU A 41 -7.65 12.53 -5.50
C GLU A 41 -7.76 13.51 -4.31
N PRO A 42 -6.61 13.88 -3.69
CA PRO A 42 -5.24 13.43 -3.99
C PRO A 42 -4.94 12.03 -3.46
N PHE A 43 -4.01 11.33 -4.12
CA PHE A 43 -3.42 10.09 -3.63
C PHE A 43 -1.90 10.11 -3.78
N ALA A 44 -1.22 9.22 -3.06
CA ALA A 44 0.20 8.95 -3.25
C ALA A 44 0.49 7.47 -3.03
N VAL A 45 1.58 7.00 -3.63
CA VAL A 45 2.15 5.67 -3.42
C VAL A 45 3.56 5.84 -2.89
N VAL A 46 3.86 5.23 -1.74
CA VAL A 46 5.21 5.13 -1.19
C VAL A 46 5.64 3.67 -1.31
N GLY A 47 6.52 3.38 -2.25
CA GLY A 47 7.15 2.08 -2.35
C GLY A 47 8.25 1.91 -1.30
N VAL A 48 8.25 0.78 -0.58
CA VAL A 48 9.29 0.45 0.41
C VAL A 48 9.98 -0.85 -0.02
N GLY A 49 11.30 -0.84 -0.06
CA GLY A 49 12.07 -2.02 -0.45
C GLY A 49 13.56 -1.89 -0.17
N ARG A 50 14.26 -3.04 -0.19
CA ARG A 50 15.69 -3.13 0.13
C ARG A 50 16.62 -2.54 -0.95
N THR A 51 16.15 -2.50 -2.18
CA THR A 51 16.93 -1.95 -3.29
C THR A 51 17.11 -0.45 -3.08
N ARG A 52 18.36 0.02 -3.13
CA ARG A 52 18.64 1.46 -3.06
C ARG A 52 18.29 2.10 -4.41
N MET A 53 17.32 2.98 -4.40
CA MET A 53 16.92 3.80 -5.55
C MET A 53 16.29 5.09 -5.05
N ASP A 54 16.31 6.10 -5.88
CA ASP A 54 15.57 7.35 -5.67
C ASP A 54 14.15 7.29 -6.30
N ASN A 55 13.40 8.37 -6.16
CA ASN A 55 12.04 8.46 -6.70
C ASN A 55 12.04 8.32 -8.24
N GLU A 56 13.05 8.86 -8.93
CA GLU A 56 13.09 8.82 -10.40
C GLU A 56 13.37 7.42 -10.90
N GLN A 57 14.33 6.73 -10.31
CA GLN A 57 14.61 5.32 -10.60
C GLN A 57 13.40 4.42 -10.32
N PHE A 58 12.67 4.70 -9.23
CA PHE A 58 11.44 3.98 -8.93
C PHE A 58 10.35 4.25 -9.98
N ARG A 59 10.17 5.49 -10.42
CA ARG A 59 9.24 5.86 -11.48
C ARG A 59 9.56 5.17 -12.81
N ILE A 60 10.84 5.10 -13.18
CA ILE A 60 11.29 4.36 -14.37
C ILE A 60 10.90 2.88 -14.24
N LEU A 61 11.22 2.23 -13.12
CA LEU A 61 10.87 0.83 -12.86
C LEU A 61 9.35 0.58 -12.94
N MET A 62 8.54 1.51 -12.42
CA MET A 62 7.08 1.39 -12.47
C MET A 62 6.52 1.64 -13.87
N ARG A 63 7.15 2.52 -14.66
CA ARG A 63 6.79 2.73 -16.06
C ARG A 63 7.03 1.48 -16.91
N GLU A 64 8.17 0.84 -16.72
CA GLU A 64 8.48 -0.44 -17.35
C GLU A 64 7.44 -1.51 -16.98
N ALA A 65 7.13 -1.64 -15.69
CA ALA A 65 6.12 -2.57 -15.20
C ALA A 65 4.72 -2.34 -15.83
N ILE A 66 4.33 -1.08 -15.99
CA ILE A 66 3.06 -0.75 -16.68
C ILE A 66 3.15 -1.11 -18.17
N THR A 67 4.26 -0.82 -18.82
CA THR A 67 4.46 -1.16 -20.23
C THR A 67 4.37 -2.66 -20.47
N ASP A 68 4.95 -3.45 -19.57
CA ASP A 68 5.02 -4.91 -19.72
C ASP A 68 3.72 -5.62 -19.33
N PHE A 69 2.98 -5.10 -18.34
CA PHE A 69 1.93 -5.86 -17.67
C PHE A 69 0.57 -5.17 -17.62
N ALA A 70 0.45 -3.89 -17.95
CA ALA A 70 -0.85 -3.23 -17.94
C ALA A 70 -1.70 -3.66 -19.15
N ARG A 71 -3.00 -3.85 -18.91
CA ARG A 71 -3.98 -4.15 -19.97
C ARG A 71 -4.22 -2.94 -20.87
N VAL A 72 -4.05 -1.75 -20.33
CA VAL A 72 -4.23 -0.49 -21.04
C VAL A 72 -2.86 0.06 -21.38
N GLN A 73 -2.63 0.30 -22.65
CA GLN A 73 -1.35 0.79 -23.18
C GLN A 73 -0.84 2.00 -22.40
N PRO A 74 0.49 2.13 -22.25
CA PRO A 74 1.06 3.29 -21.60
C PRO A 74 0.61 4.56 -22.34
N PRO A 75 0.28 5.59 -21.59
CA PRO A 75 -0.34 6.80 -22.13
C PRO A 75 0.66 7.69 -22.86
N SER A 76 0.11 8.75 -23.42
CA SER A 76 0.89 9.94 -23.73
C SER A 76 1.74 10.35 -22.52
N SER A 77 2.94 10.88 -22.74
CA SER A 77 3.86 11.33 -21.70
C SER A 77 3.16 12.15 -20.59
N ARG A 78 2.22 13.01 -20.98
CA ARG A 78 1.50 13.92 -20.07
C ARG A 78 0.64 13.20 -19.02
N VAL A 79 -0.01 12.09 -19.35
CA VAL A 79 -0.84 11.32 -18.38
C VAL A 79 0.06 10.50 -17.45
N TRP A 80 1.14 9.94 -18.02
CA TRP A 80 2.17 9.29 -17.21
C TRP A 80 2.77 10.25 -16.18
N ASP A 81 3.16 11.46 -16.60
CA ASP A 81 3.81 12.44 -15.72
C ASP A 81 2.93 12.78 -14.51
N ARG A 82 1.62 12.89 -14.70
CA ARG A 82 0.67 13.09 -13.60
C ARG A 82 0.64 11.90 -12.61
N PHE A 83 0.62 10.67 -13.12
CA PHE A 83 0.66 9.48 -12.28
C PHE A 83 2.02 9.34 -11.56
N ALA A 84 3.11 9.56 -12.28
CA ALA A 84 4.47 9.47 -11.76
C ALA A 84 4.72 10.44 -10.59
N GLN A 85 4.12 11.63 -10.62
CA GLN A 85 4.21 12.59 -9.51
C GLN A 85 3.62 12.06 -8.20
N ALA A 86 2.75 11.04 -8.24
CA ALA A 86 2.20 10.40 -7.05
C ALA A 86 3.07 9.23 -6.55
N LEU A 87 4.17 8.88 -7.25
CA LEU A 87 5.04 7.75 -6.90
C LEU A 87 6.29 8.23 -6.16
N PHE A 88 6.48 7.71 -4.96
CA PHE A 88 7.60 7.97 -4.06
C PHE A 88 8.25 6.65 -3.65
N TYR A 89 9.51 6.70 -3.22
CA TYR A 89 10.22 5.51 -2.78
C TYR A 89 11.02 5.75 -1.50
N TYR A 90 11.00 4.76 -0.63
CA TYR A 90 11.81 4.72 0.58
C TYR A 90 12.65 3.44 0.60
N ALA A 91 13.98 3.59 0.54
CA ALA A 91 14.90 2.46 0.59
C ALA A 91 15.09 1.99 2.05
N GLY A 92 14.68 0.76 2.34
CA GLY A 92 14.82 0.16 3.66
C GLY A 92 14.40 -1.31 3.68
N ASP A 93 14.98 -2.08 4.59
CA ASP A 93 14.55 -3.47 4.83
C ASP A 93 13.40 -3.49 5.84
N PRO A 94 12.20 -3.94 5.47
CA PRO A 94 11.07 -4.05 6.40
C PRO A 94 11.33 -4.93 7.64
N ALA A 95 12.33 -5.80 7.60
CA ALA A 95 12.73 -6.59 8.76
C ALA A 95 13.57 -5.78 9.78
N ASP A 96 14.17 -4.67 9.35
CA ASP A 96 14.99 -3.81 10.21
C ASP A 96 14.11 -2.76 10.93
N ALA A 97 14.10 -2.81 12.26
CA ALA A 97 13.37 -1.83 13.08
C ALA A 97 13.86 -0.38 12.88
N ALA A 98 15.11 -0.19 12.52
CA ALA A 98 15.72 1.14 12.37
C ALA A 98 15.13 1.97 11.24
N ILE A 99 14.45 1.35 10.26
CA ILE A 99 13.87 2.09 9.14
C ILE A 99 12.60 2.86 9.48
N TYR A 100 11.83 2.40 10.49
CA TYR A 100 10.45 2.87 10.71
C TYR A 100 10.32 4.34 11.12
N PRO A 101 11.22 4.91 11.97
CA PRO A 101 11.19 6.35 12.24
C PRO A 101 11.42 7.20 10.98
N GLY A 102 12.39 6.79 10.14
CA GLY A 102 12.64 7.44 8.85
C GLY A 102 11.49 7.26 7.86
N LEU A 103 10.88 6.09 7.83
CA LEU A 103 9.69 5.82 7.01
C LEU A 103 8.51 6.70 7.42
N ASP A 104 8.22 6.84 8.72
CA ASP A 104 7.16 7.73 9.19
C ASP A 104 7.41 9.18 8.78
N ALA A 105 8.63 9.66 8.97
CA ALA A 105 9.02 11.02 8.55
C ALA A 105 8.83 11.23 7.04
N HIS A 106 9.20 10.22 6.23
CA HIS A 106 9.04 10.24 4.77
C HIS A 106 7.56 10.23 4.37
N VAL A 107 6.75 9.35 4.95
CA VAL A 107 5.30 9.29 4.68
C VAL A 107 4.63 10.61 5.05
N ARG A 108 4.95 11.20 6.21
CA ARG A 108 4.44 12.54 6.61
C ARG A 108 4.86 13.65 5.64
N ALA A 109 6.06 13.58 5.06
CA ALA A 109 6.48 14.54 4.05
C ALA A 109 5.63 14.40 2.78
N VAL A 110 5.39 13.17 2.32
CA VAL A 110 4.53 12.88 1.17
C VAL A 110 3.07 13.31 1.45
N GLU A 111 2.54 13.06 2.65
CA GLU A 111 1.21 13.50 3.06
C GLU A 111 1.04 15.01 2.94
N ARG A 112 2.03 15.78 3.40
CA ARG A 112 2.03 17.26 3.29
C ARG A 112 2.14 17.72 1.84
N GLU A 113 3.04 17.10 1.07
CA GLU A 113 3.25 17.43 -0.35
C GLU A 113 1.99 17.18 -1.18
N ARG A 114 1.29 16.07 -0.89
CA ARG A 114 0.13 15.63 -1.68
C ARG A 114 -1.22 16.04 -1.10
N GLY A 115 -1.27 16.47 0.15
CA GLY A 115 -2.52 16.86 0.79
C GLY A 115 -3.46 15.70 1.13
N THR A 116 -2.93 14.53 1.49
CA THR A 116 -3.72 13.30 1.69
C THR A 116 -4.37 13.15 3.07
N GLY A 117 -4.26 14.15 3.95
CA GLY A 117 -5.04 14.24 5.19
C GLY A 117 -4.70 13.22 6.30
N GLY A 118 -3.65 12.41 6.13
CA GLY A 118 -3.21 11.44 7.13
C GLY A 118 -3.88 10.07 7.03
N ASN A 119 -4.66 9.80 5.99
CA ASN A 119 -5.17 8.46 5.68
C ASN A 119 -4.05 7.59 5.10
N ARG A 120 -3.82 6.43 5.71
CA ARG A 120 -2.73 5.51 5.34
C ARG A 120 -3.25 4.10 5.09
N LEU A 121 -2.93 3.55 3.92
CA LEU A 121 -3.16 2.15 3.60
C LEU A 121 -1.81 1.46 3.43
N PHE A 122 -1.45 0.58 4.35
CA PHE A 122 -0.27 -0.28 4.24
C PHE A 122 -0.61 -1.53 3.46
N TYR A 123 0.26 -1.92 2.53
CA TYR A 123 0.10 -3.13 1.74
C TYR A 123 1.32 -4.03 1.89
N ALA A 124 1.12 -5.23 2.44
CA ALA A 124 2.18 -6.23 2.62
C ALA A 124 2.36 -7.05 1.33
N SER A 125 3.09 -6.50 0.34
CA SER A 125 3.51 -7.20 -0.89
C SER A 125 4.87 -7.91 -0.70
N THR A 126 5.03 -8.58 0.45
CA THR A 126 6.24 -9.29 0.86
C THR A 126 5.96 -10.78 1.03
N PRO A 127 6.99 -11.63 1.10
CA PRO A 127 6.77 -13.03 1.45
C PRO A 127 6.00 -13.18 2.77
N PRO A 128 5.09 -14.16 2.89
CA PRO A 128 4.25 -14.36 4.08
C PRO A 128 5.04 -14.53 5.40
N SER A 129 6.28 -15.02 5.31
CA SER A 129 7.17 -15.15 6.47
C SER A 129 7.53 -13.81 7.12
N LEU A 130 7.39 -12.70 6.40
CA LEU A 130 7.66 -11.35 6.92
C LEU A 130 6.42 -10.69 7.55
N TYR A 131 5.21 -11.20 7.34
CA TYR A 131 3.99 -10.56 7.85
C TYR A 131 4.00 -10.34 9.37
N PRO A 132 4.37 -11.33 10.22
CA PRO A 132 4.39 -11.11 11.65
C PRO A 132 5.32 -9.96 12.06
N HIS A 133 6.52 -9.91 11.46
CA HIS A 133 7.50 -8.87 11.74
C HIS A 133 7.00 -7.50 11.28
N LEU A 134 6.51 -7.40 10.04
CA LEU A 134 6.01 -6.16 9.47
C LEU A 134 4.87 -5.57 10.31
N VAL A 135 3.88 -6.38 10.64
CA VAL A 135 2.71 -5.98 11.41
C VAL A 135 3.10 -5.50 12.81
N ALA A 136 3.99 -6.24 13.50
CA ALA A 136 4.49 -5.87 14.81
C ALA A 136 5.29 -4.57 14.76
N ARG A 137 6.22 -4.42 13.82
CA ARG A 137 7.07 -3.23 13.68
C ARG A 137 6.29 -1.96 13.37
N LEU A 138 5.28 -2.06 12.51
CA LEU A 138 4.37 -0.93 12.26
C LEU A 138 3.64 -0.50 13.55
N GLY A 139 3.19 -1.48 14.36
CA GLY A 139 2.55 -1.20 15.65
C GLY A 139 3.52 -0.59 16.67
N GLU A 140 4.72 -1.16 16.83
CA GLU A 140 5.77 -0.66 17.73
C GLU A 140 6.21 0.78 17.38
N ALA A 141 6.26 1.09 16.10
CA ALA A 141 6.58 2.43 15.60
C ALA A 141 5.41 3.42 15.66
N GLY A 142 4.22 2.99 16.12
CA GLY A 142 3.02 3.82 16.16
C GLY A 142 2.41 4.14 14.78
N LEU A 143 2.88 3.46 13.72
CA LEU A 143 2.39 3.65 12.35
C LEU A 143 1.01 3.03 12.10
N ASN A 144 0.50 2.25 13.05
CA ASN A 144 -0.86 1.71 13.06
C ASN A 144 -1.93 2.71 13.53
N ARG A 145 -1.54 3.96 13.78
CA ARG A 145 -2.43 5.04 14.22
C ARG A 145 -2.28 6.25 13.31
N PRO A 146 -3.35 7.05 13.14
CA PRO A 146 -3.25 8.31 12.42
C PRO A 146 -2.19 9.23 13.04
N PRO A 147 -1.55 10.10 12.25
CA PRO A 147 -0.67 11.12 12.80
C PRO A 147 -1.40 11.98 13.85
N GLU A 148 -0.65 12.42 14.87
CA GLU A 148 -1.19 13.30 15.90
C GLU A 148 -1.85 14.54 15.27
N GLY A 149 -3.05 14.87 15.73
CA GLY A 149 -3.86 15.97 15.20
C GLY A 149 -4.59 15.68 13.88
N SER A 150 -4.41 14.48 13.28
CA SER A 150 -5.14 14.05 12.10
C SER A 150 -6.44 13.32 12.49
N GLN A 151 -7.49 13.52 11.70
CA GLN A 151 -8.73 12.74 11.74
C GLN A 151 -8.70 11.57 10.74
N GLY A 152 -7.54 11.27 10.18
CA GLY A 152 -7.34 10.20 9.21
C GLY A 152 -7.56 8.81 9.80
N TRP A 153 -7.54 7.82 8.92
CA TRP A 153 -7.58 6.39 9.28
C TRP A 153 -6.27 5.70 8.84
N VAL A 154 -5.97 4.59 9.51
CA VAL A 154 -4.84 3.73 9.14
C VAL A 154 -5.32 2.30 9.01
N ARG A 155 -5.01 1.66 7.88
CA ARG A 155 -5.42 0.30 7.54
C ARG A 155 -4.26 -0.49 6.97
N ILE A 156 -4.33 -1.82 7.09
CA ILE A 156 -3.33 -2.73 6.53
C ILE A 156 -4.00 -3.82 5.71
N VAL A 157 -3.40 -4.12 4.55
CA VAL A 157 -3.77 -5.21 3.66
C VAL A 157 -2.72 -6.31 3.77
N ILE A 158 -3.18 -7.52 4.09
CA ILE A 158 -2.36 -8.73 4.18
C ILE A 158 -2.91 -9.76 3.20
N GLU A 159 -2.04 -10.37 2.39
CA GLU A 159 -2.42 -11.39 1.41
C GLU A 159 -2.34 -12.81 1.98
N LYS A 160 -3.07 -13.75 1.38
CA LYS A 160 -2.87 -15.18 1.62
C LYS A 160 -1.46 -15.63 1.18
N PRO A 161 -0.90 -16.66 1.85
CA PRO A 161 -1.48 -17.45 2.91
C PRO A 161 -1.34 -16.81 4.29
N PHE A 162 -2.40 -16.88 5.11
CA PHE A 162 -2.41 -16.40 6.51
C PHE A 162 -1.84 -17.47 7.47
N GLY A 163 -0.68 -18.02 7.14
CA GLY A 163 -0.06 -19.17 7.77
C GLY A 163 -0.06 -20.39 6.87
N ARG A 164 0.77 -21.38 7.20
CA ARG A 164 0.89 -22.66 6.46
C ARG A 164 -0.01 -23.74 7.03
N ASP A 165 -0.34 -23.61 8.30
CA ASP A 165 -1.16 -24.51 9.10
C ASP A 165 -1.94 -23.73 10.17
N LEU A 166 -2.74 -24.42 10.96
CA LEU A 166 -3.56 -23.82 12.00
C LEU A 166 -2.73 -23.11 13.08
N ALA A 167 -1.57 -23.66 13.44
CA ALA A 167 -0.70 -23.08 14.47
C ALA A 167 -0.10 -21.75 14.01
N SER A 168 0.47 -21.71 12.81
CA SER A 168 1.05 -20.50 12.22
C SER A 168 -0.02 -19.45 11.89
N SER A 169 -1.23 -19.88 11.48
CA SER A 169 -2.37 -18.96 11.30
C SER A 169 -2.80 -18.30 12.60
N ARG A 170 -2.89 -19.07 13.68
CA ARG A 170 -3.21 -18.54 15.02
C ARG A 170 -2.13 -17.59 15.51
N ALA A 171 -0.86 -17.95 15.35
CA ALA A 171 0.26 -17.10 15.74
C ALA A 171 0.24 -15.76 14.99
N LEU A 172 0.05 -15.78 13.66
CA LEU A 172 -0.07 -14.55 12.87
C LEU A 172 -1.27 -13.72 13.34
N ASN A 173 -2.42 -14.35 13.54
CA ASN A 173 -3.62 -13.64 14.00
C ASN A 173 -3.42 -13.00 15.39
N GLN A 174 -2.72 -13.68 16.29
CA GLN A 174 -2.37 -13.12 17.60
C GLN A 174 -1.47 -11.89 17.49
N VAL A 175 -0.45 -11.91 16.62
CA VAL A 175 0.42 -10.75 16.35
C VAL A 175 -0.39 -9.60 15.77
N VAL A 176 -1.26 -9.89 14.80
CA VAL A 176 -2.13 -8.87 14.20
C VAL A 176 -3.02 -8.24 15.26
N SER A 177 -3.76 -9.04 16.03
CA SER A 177 -4.72 -8.55 17.04
C SER A 177 -4.05 -7.82 18.21
N SER A 178 -2.75 -8.04 18.46
CA SER A 178 -2.02 -7.32 19.51
C SER A 178 -1.63 -5.90 19.11
N ALA A 179 -1.51 -5.62 17.80
CA ALA A 179 -1.05 -4.35 17.28
C ALA A 179 -2.13 -3.56 16.52
N TRP A 180 -3.14 -4.24 15.98
CA TRP A 180 -4.16 -3.65 15.10
C TRP A 180 -5.56 -4.07 15.55
N SER A 181 -6.53 -3.18 15.43
CA SER A 181 -7.95 -3.51 15.57
C SER A 181 -8.47 -4.19 14.30
N GLU A 182 -9.52 -5.01 14.42
CA GLU A 182 -10.03 -5.82 13.30
C GLU A 182 -10.54 -4.97 12.13
N ASP A 183 -11.11 -3.81 12.41
CA ASP A 183 -11.58 -2.84 11.41
C ASP A 183 -10.45 -2.19 10.59
N GLN A 184 -9.21 -2.30 11.07
CA GLN A 184 -8.02 -1.83 10.37
C GLN A 184 -7.41 -2.88 9.43
N VAL A 185 -7.80 -4.17 9.53
CA VAL A 185 -7.09 -5.28 8.87
C VAL A 185 -7.92 -5.87 7.75
N TYR A 186 -7.40 -5.78 6.53
CA TYR A 186 -7.99 -6.38 5.34
C TYR A 186 -7.19 -7.61 4.92
N ARG A 187 -7.83 -8.78 4.95
CA ARG A 187 -7.24 -10.04 4.50
C ARG A 187 -7.73 -10.36 3.09
N ILE A 188 -6.80 -10.39 2.13
CA ILE A 188 -7.14 -10.63 0.72
C ILE A 188 -6.90 -12.08 0.33
N ASP A 189 -7.89 -12.66 -0.37
CA ASP A 189 -7.77 -13.94 -1.03
C ASP A 189 -7.75 -13.77 -2.56
N HIS A 190 -6.65 -14.11 -3.20
CA HIS A 190 -6.51 -14.04 -4.65
C HIS A 190 -7.51 -14.89 -5.43
N TYR A 191 -8.06 -15.95 -4.80
CA TYR A 191 -9.03 -16.83 -5.44
C TYR A 191 -10.44 -16.23 -5.54
N LEU A 192 -10.76 -15.23 -4.72
CA LEU A 192 -12.09 -14.60 -4.72
C LEU A 192 -12.24 -13.47 -5.76
N GLY A 193 -11.19 -13.14 -6.49
CA GLY A 193 -11.27 -12.14 -7.55
C GLY A 193 -10.08 -12.19 -8.49
N LYS A 194 -10.32 -12.41 -9.76
CA LYS A 194 -9.31 -12.28 -10.82
C LYS A 194 -8.75 -10.84 -10.95
N GLU A 195 -9.23 -9.90 -10.14
CA GLU A 195 -8.86 -8.48 -10.16
C GLU A 195 -8.51 -8.02 -8.75
N THR A 196 -7.27 -8.27 -8.34
CA THR A 196 -6.74 -8.05 -6.97
C THR A 196 -6.96 -6.63 -6.45
N VAL A 197 -6.94 -5.64 -7.31
CA VAL A 197 -7.09 -4.23 -6.92
C VAL A 197 -8.54 -3.80 -6.84
N GLN A 198 -9.43 -4.34 -7.67
CA GLN A 198 -10.86 -4.13 -7.51
C GLN A 198 -11.32 -4.66 -6.15
N ASN A 199 -10.72 -5.76 -5.67
CA ASN A 199 -11.00 -6.28 -4.34
C ASN A 199 -10.57 -5.32 -3.22
N ILE A 200 -9.45 -4.63 -3.32
CA ILE A 200 -9.04 -3.61 -2.34
C ILE A 200 -10.08 -2.49 -2.26
N LEU A 201 -10.61 -2.07 -3.39
CA LEU A 201 -11.65 -1.04 -3.45
C LEU A 201 -13.01 -1.56 -2.97
N VAL A 202 -13.40 -2.77 -3.42
CA VAL A 202 -14.67 -3.39 -3.01
C VAL A 202 -14.69 -3.64 -1.50
N PHE A 203 -13.60 -4.11 -0.90
CA PHE A 203 -13.51 -4.25 0.57
C PHE A 203 -13.61 -2.90 1.29
N ARG A 204 -13.09 -1.83 0.72
CA ARG A 204 -13.24 -0.48 1.27
C ARG A 204 -14.69 0.01 1.23
N TRP A 205 -15.46 -0.36 0.19
CA TRP A 205 -16.82 0.15 -0.03
C TRP A 205 -17.93 -0.77 0.47
N ALA A 206 -17.69 -2.07 0.58
CA ALA A 206 -18.68 -3.03 1.04
C ALA A 206 -18.77 -3.13 2.57
N ASN A 207 -17.79 -2.59 3.31
CA ASN A 207 -17.74 -2.63 4.78
C ASN A 207 -17.76 -1.22 5.42
N GLY A 208 -18.28 -0.23 4.68
CA GLY A 208 -18.51 1.13 5.17
C GLY A 208 -19.93 1.33 5.67
#